data_90396a97b279633722fb4d044687752b
#
_entry.id   90396a97b279633722fb4d044687752b
#
_cell.length_a   1.000
_cell.length_b   1.000
_cell.length_c   1.000
_cell.angle_alpha   90.00
_cell.angle_beta   90.00
_cell.angle_gamma   90.00
#
_symmetry.space_group_name_H-M   'P 1'
#
loop_
_entity.id
_entity.type
_entity.pdbx_description
1 polymer ?
#
loop_
_entity_poly.entity_id
_entity_poly.type
_entity_poly.pdbx_seq_one_letter_code
_entity_poly.pdbx_strand_id
1 'polypeptide(L)'
;EMIIEGNLMFKKTDMDIRLGDPVNPRDQFNWLDRRLLAKRVEQAQSIDDLFKPAKTIEKITDRIAQFAITRNIKPLRDHCMSVMYSNLTINVSHLASRLIMMWLKDGVTEVDISHFDHTLYLAIKNIQQAENVHLHRGMRNPADYAGIFELNCPQIRFFVDSAVQLGLIERRDQKYCFLPKLQAEATFDQIRMDNPIMVYANEMAPIHAAWQALERARIEVDHLSPTDIAHRRFDDEILAWQWNHTKFQKPKYDAINTQETATADSRPYLLLPNGQTHFNCGVLLVHGFLASPAELRELGEKFSAMGHAVMGVRLAGHGTSPHELQKRKWTDWLASVRRGYEILSPFCDQVVIVGFSTGGALSAIHAATKPEKLRALVLAGTPLKFRNRNLM
;
A
#
# COMPACT_ATOMS: atom_id res chain seq x y z
N GLU A 1 -14.45 22.90 12.51
CA GLU A 1 -14.86 22.31 11.20
C GLU A 1 -14.24 23.08 10.03
N MET A 2 -14.50 24.40 9.87
CA MET A 2 -13.93 25.22 8.79
C MET A 2 -12.39 25.19 8.69
N ILE A 3 -11.66 25.05 9.80
CA ILE A 3 -10.17 25.02 9.78
C ILE A 3 -9.67 23.66 9.26
N ILE A 4 -10.38 22.58 9.52
CA ILE A 4 -10.03 21.24 9.02
C ILE A 4 -10.34 21.15 7.53
N GLU A 5 -11.49 21.65 7.09
CA GLU A 5 -11.88 21.72 5.67
C GLU A 5 -10.96 22.67 4.89
N GLY A 6 -10.58 23.82 5.46
CA GLY A 6 -9.61 24.75 4.87
C GLY A 6 -8.23 24.13 4.70
N ASN A 7 -7.73 23.35 5.66
CA ASN A 7 -6.45 22.63 5.54
C ASN A 7 -6.52 21.50 4.49
N LEU A 8 -7.65 20.86 4.30
CA LEU A 8 -7.87 19.87 3.24
C LEU A 8 -7.86 20.52 1.84
N MET A 9 -8.36 21.74 1.69
CA MET A 9 -8.37 22.46 0.42
C MET A 9 -7.00 22.98 -0.01
N PHE A 10 -6.12 23.33 0.92
CA PHE A 10 -4.81 23.94 0.62
C PHE A 10 -3.65 22.92 0.54
N LYS A 11 -3.82 21.70 1.02
CA LYS A 11 -2.84 20.61 0.84
C LYS A 11 -3.27 19.72 -0.31
N LYS A 12 -2.31 19.22 -1.09
CA LYS A 12 -2.56 18.14 -2.07
C LYS A 12 -3.00 16.89 -1.30
N THR A 13 -4.28 16.81 -1.00
CA THR A 13 -4.88 15.62 -0.39
C THR A 13 -5.47 14.75 -1.48
N ASP A 14 -5.17 13.45 -1.41
CA ASP A 14 -5.88 12.46 -2.19
C ASP A 14 -7.16 12.09 -1.44
N MET A 15 -8.28 12.32 -2.08
CA MET A 15 -9.58 11.93 -1.57
C MET A 15 -10.21 10.90 -2.52
N ASP A 16 -10.44 9.70 -2.03
CA ASP A 16 -11.20 8.67 -2.73
C ASP A 16 -12.66 8.75 -2.30
N ILE A 17 -13.54 9.04 -3.26
CA ILE A 17 -14.99 9.00 -3.05
C ILE A 17 -15.53 7.72 -3.67
N ARG A 18 -16.20 6.90 -2.87
CA ARG A 18 -16.87 5.67 -3.32
C ARG A 18 -18.35 5.74 -3.02
N LEU A 19 -19.13 5.38 -4.02
CA LEU A 19 -20.58 5.18 -3.88
C LEU A 19 -20.79 3.68 -3.69
N GLY A 20 -21.33 3.30 -2.53
CA GLY A 20 -21.78 1.93 -2.27
C GLY A 20 -23.15 1.68 -2.90
N ASP A 21 -23.61 0.44 -2.77
CA ASP A 21 -24.97 0.11 -3.18
C ASP A 21 -25.98 0.91 -2.39
N PRO A 22 -27.05 1.38 -3.04
CA PRO A 22 -28.06 2.21 -2.38
C PRO A 22 -28.79 1.40 -1.29
N VAL A 23 -28.81 1.91 -0.09
CA VAL A 23 -29.59 1.34 1.01
C VAL A 23 -31.01 1.85 0.91
N ASN A 24 -31.97 0.95 0.64
CA ASN A 24 -33.38 1.29 0.68
C ASN A 24 -33.93 1.09 2.10
N PRO A 25 -34.26 2.16 2.83
CA PRO A 25 -34.80 2.04 4.20
C PRO A 25 -36.04 1.17 4.30
N ARG A 26 -36.83 1.09 3.22
CA ARG A 26 -38.05 0.26 3.19
C ARG A 26 -37.78 -1.22 3.42
N ASP A 27 -36.61 -1.72 3.04
CA ASP A 27 -36.28 -3.14 3.15
C ASP A 27 -36.07 -3.60 4.60
N GLN A 28 -35.81 -2.63 5.49
CA GLN A 28 -35.65 -2.85 6.93
C GLN A 28 -36.99 -2.90 7.69
N PHE A 29 -38.08 -2.51 7.04
CA PHE A 29 -39.42 -2.49 7.64
C PHE A 29 -40.29 -3.60 7.04
N ASN A 30 -40.95 -4.38 7.88
CA ASN A 30 -41.95 -5.32 7.42
C ASN A 30 -43.21 -4.60 6.86
N TRP A 31 -44.11 -5.31 6.19
CA TRP A 31 -45.27 -4.71 5.52
C TRP A 31 -46.19 -3.94 6.46
N LEU A 32 -46.35 -4.45 7.71
CA LEU A 32 -47.17 -3.81 8.71
C LEU A 32 -46.58 -2.52 9.21
N ASP A 33 -45.29 -2.53 9.54
CA ASP A 33 -44.54 -1.31 9.94
C ASP A 33 -44.60 -0.26 8.84
N ARG A 34 -44.42 -0.65 7.58
CA ARG A 34 -44.52 0.26 6.43
C ARG A 34 -45.88 0.94 6.34
N ARG A 35 -46.96 0.20 6.56
CA ARG A 35 -48.33 0.74 6.52
C ARG A 35 -48.61 1.72 7.66
N LEU A 36 -48.15 1.37 8.88
CA LEU A 36 -48.25 2.26 10.05
C LEU A 36 -47.46 3.54 9.90
N LEU A 37 -46.23 3.43 9.40
CA LEU A 37 -45.35 4.58 9.15
C LEU A 37 -45.89 5.49 8.05
N ALA A 38 -46.36 4.98 6.93
CA ALA A 38 -46.96 5.76 5.85
C ALA A 38 -48.08 6.67 6.38
N LYS A 39 -48.97 6.08 7.18
CA LYS A 39 -50.10 6.84 7.79
C LYS A 39 -49.63 7.95 8.74
N ARG A 40 -48.54 7.69 9.49
CA ARG A 40 -47.96 8.69 10.41
C ARG A 40 -47.22 9.80 9.65
N VAL A 41 -46.46 9.44 8.59
CA VAL A 41 -45.77 10.39 7.74
C VAL A 41 -46.78 11.37 7.05
N GLU A 42 -47.91 10.84 6.57
CA GLU A 42 -48.97 11.65 5.98
C GLU A 42 -49.59 12.68 6.97
N GLN A 43 -49.54 12.36 8.27
CA GLN A 43 -50.08 13.21 9.34
C GLN A 43 -49.05 14.16 9.97
N ALA A 44 -47.75 13.93 9.74
CA ALA A 44 -46.70 14.75 10.31
C ALA A 44 -46.55 16.10 9.57
N GLN A 45 -46.44 17.17 10.33
CA GLN A 45 -46.21 18.52 9.80
C GLN A 45 -44.72 18.84 9.67
N SER A 46 -43.89 18.10 10.42
CA SER A 46 -42.41 18.22 10.41
C SER A 46 -41.72 16.88 10.66
N ILE A 47 -40.44 16.82 10.35
CA ILE A 47 -39.61 15.64 10.66
C ILE A 47 -39.55 15.39 12.18
N ASP A 48 -39.53 16.44 13.00
CA ASP A 48 -39.46 16.35 14.45
C ASP A 48 -40.72 15.67 15.04
N ASP A 49 -41.88 15.82 14.39
CA ASP A 49 -43.11 15.15 14.79
C ASP A 49 -42.98 13.61 14.75
N LEU A 50 -42.17 13.09 13.85
CA LEU A 50 -41.93 11.64 13.72
C LEU A 50 -41.12 11.08 14.89
N PHE A 51 -40.30 11.93 15.54
CA PHE A 51 -39.37 11.52 16.59
C PHE A 51 -39.81 11.98 18.00
N LYS A 52 -41.02 12.49 18.17
CA LYS A 52 -41.56 12.84 19.48
C LYS A 52 -41.57 11.64 20.43
N PRO A 53 -41.22 11.81 21.72
CA PRO A 53 -41.25 10.74 22.71
C PRO A 53 -42.63 10.07 22.80
N ALA A 54 -42.68 8.75 22.90
CA ALA A 54 -43.92 8.00 22.95
C ALA A 54 -44.87 8.44 24.08
N LYS A 55 -44.36 9.00 25.16
CA LYS A 55 -45.14 9.54 26.30
C LYS A 55 -45.99 10.75 25.96
N THR A 56 -45.64 11.50 24.92
CA THR A 56 -46.34 12.69 24.46
C THR A 56 -47.36 12.40 23.34
N ILE A 57 -47.50 11.13 22.93
CA ILE A 57 -48.34 10.71 21.83
C ILE A 57 -49.67 10.18 22.38
N GLU A 58 -50.76 10.81 22.05
CA GLU A 58 -52.10 10.48 22.56
C GLU A 58 -52.73 9.25 21.90
N LYS A 59 -52.50 9.08 20.59
CA LYS A 59 -53.13 7.99 19.82
C LYS A 59 -52.34 6.67 19.93
N ILE A 60 -53.02 5.57 20.19
CA ILE A 60 -52.43 4.23 20.28
C ILE A 60 -51.72 3.83 18.97
N THR A 61 -52.30 4.16 17.81
CA THR A 61 -51.72 3.85 16.49
C THR A 61 -50.36 4.54 16.30
N ASP A 62 -50.24 5.75 16.83
CA ASP A 62 -49.01 6.53 16.73
C ASP A 62 -47.92 6.01 17.68
N ARG A 63 -48.32 5.49 18.86
CA ARG A 63 -47.39 4.79 19.76
C ARG A 63 -46.86 3.50 19.14
N ILE A 64 -47.68 2.76 18.43
CA ILE A 64 -47.27 1.53 17.72
C ILE A 64 -46.32 1.90 16.57
N ALA A 65 -46.62 2.96 15.81
CA ALA A 65 -45.72 3.46 14.76
C ALA A 65 -44.37 3.93 15.33
N GLN A 66 -44.39 4.64 16.46
CA GLN A 66 -43.15 5.04 17.15
C GLN A 66 -42.32 3.84 17.61
N PHE A 67 -42.99 2.81 18.14
CA PHE A 67 -42.31 1.57 18.52
C PHE A 67 -41.67 0.89 17.29
N ALA A 68 -42.36 0.87 16.14
CA ALA A 68 -41.84 0.34 14.89
C ALA A 68 -40.60 1.12 14.42
N ILE A 69 -40.61 2.46 14.51
CA ILE A 69 -39.42 3.30 14.21
C ILE A 69 -38.26 2.91 15.14
N THR A 70 -38.50 2.94 16.45
CA THR A 70 -37.44 2.69 17.45
C THR A 70 -36.84 1.29 17.28
N ARG A 71 -37.68 0.27 16.96
CA ARG A 71 -37.21 -1.09 16.72
C ARG A 71 -36.32 -1.21 15.49
N ASN A 72 -36.67 -0.51 14.40
CA ASN A 72 -36.00 -0.68 13.11
C ASN A 72 -34.89 0.34 12.86
N ILE A 73 -34.79 1.43 13.63
CA ILE A 73 -33.79 2.47 13.43
C ILE A 73 -32.35 1.95 13.67
N LYS A 74 -32.17 1.10 14.69
CA LYS A 74 -30.86 0.54 14.99
C LYS A 74 -30.37 -0.43 13.91
N PRO A 75 -31.16 -1.43 13.46
CA PRO A 75 -30.79 -2.28 12.32
C PRO A 75 -30.51 -1.48 11.04
N LEU A 76 -31.34 -0.45 10.73
CA LEU A 76 -31.12 0.40 9.58
C LEU A 76 -29.79 1.17 9.67
N ARG A 77 -29.53 1.77 10.83
CA ARG A 77 -28.25 2.45 11.09
C ARG A 77 -27.08 1.49 10.93
N ASP A 78 -27.17 0.32 11.54
CA ASP A 78 -26.09 -0.67 11.52
C ASP A 78 -25.85 -1.20 10.09
N HIS A 79 -26.92 -1.33 9.28
CA HIS A 79 -26.81 -1.67 7.87
C HIS A 79 -26.16 -0.53 7.05
N CYS A 80 -26.59 0.73 7.23
CA CYS A 80 -25.96 1.88 6.59
C CYS A 80 -24.47 1.99 6.95
N MET A 81 -24.15 1.82 8.23
CA MET A 81 -22.74 1.84 8.70
C MET A 81 -21.93 0.70 8.07
N SER A 82 -22.50 -0.50 7.97
CA SER A 82 -21.84 -1.64 7.31
C SER A 82 -21.52 -1.33 5.83
N VAL A 83 -22.48 -0.77 5.08
CA VAL A 83 -22.27 -0.37 3.69
C VAL A 83 -21.22 0.73 3.57
N MET A 84 -21.24 1.72 4.47
CA MET A 84 -20.22 2.78 4.49
C MET A 84 -18.82 2.21 4.75
N TYR A 85 -18.67 1.36 5.75
CA TYR A 85 -17.36 0.77 6.10
C TYR A 85 -16.85 -0.23 5.05
N SER A 86 -17.74 -0.98 4.40
CA SER A 86 -17.33 -1.87 3.30
C SER A 86 -16.74 -1.12 2.11
N ASN A 87 -17.09 0.17 1.96
CA ASN A 87 -16.56 1.05 0.92
C ASN A 87 -15.40 1.94 1.38
N LEU A 88 -14.89 1.76 2.60
CA LEU A 88 -13.76 2.51 3.11
C LEU A 88 -12.51 2.24 2.25
N THR A 89 -11.84 3.30 1.82
CA THR A 89 -10.51 3.20 1.20
C THR A 89 -9.45 3.16 2.29
N ILE A 90 -8.83 2.02 2.46
CA ILE A 90 -7.78 1.79 3.47
C ILE A 90 -6.48 2.43 3.00
N ASN A 91 -5.85 3.21 3.85
CA ASN A 91 -4.51 3.76 3.64
C ASN A 91 -3.53 3.30 4.73
N VAL A 92 -2.27 3.69 4.62
CA VAL A 92 -1.20 3.32 5.59
C VAL A 92 -1.54 3.78 7.01
N SER A 93 -2.16 4.97 7.18
CA SER A 93 -2.53 5.49 8.50
C SER A 93 -3.60 4.64 9.18
N HIS A 94 -4.54 4.07 8.43
CA HIS A 94 -5.52 3.12 8.95
C HIS A 94 -4.84 1.87 9.51
N LEU A 95 -3.92 1.24 8.73
CA LEU A 95 -3.19 0.05 9.19
C LEU A 95 -2.31 0.36 10.40
N ALA A 96 -1.55 1.45 10.35
CA ALA A 96 -0.69 1.88 11.47
C ALA A 96 -1.50 2.14 12.74
N SER A 97 -2.62 2.84 12.64
CA SER A 97 -3.50 3.13 13.76
C SER A 97 -4.08 1.87 14.37
N ARG A 98 -4.56 0.95 13.54
CA ARG A 98 -5.11 -0.32 14.02
C ARG A 98 -4.04 -1.18 14.67
N LEU A 99 -2.84 -1.24 14.11
CA LEU A 99 -1.70 -1.97 14.66
C LEU A 99 -1.33 -1.47 16.07
N ILE A 100 -1.25 -0.15 16.27
CA ILE A 100 -1.01 0.47 17.57
C ILE A 100 -2.08 0.05 18.57
N MET A 101 -3.36 0.14 18.19
CA MET A 101 -4.45 -0.21 19.10
C MET A 101 -4.49 -1.72 19.43
N MET A 102 -4.04 -2.59 18.52
CA MET A 102 -3.88 -4.02 18.78
C MET A 102 -2.78 -4.26 19.83
N TRP A 103 -1.62 -3.64 19.69
CA TRP A 103 -0.53 -3.74 20.67
C TRP A 103 -0.93 -3.21 22.04
N LEU A 104 -1.60 -2.05 22.09
CA LEU A 104 -2.10 -1.50 23.37
C LEU A 104 -3.12 -2.43 24.05
N LYS A 105 -3.98 -3.08 23.26
CA LYS A 105 -4.92 -4.09 23.80
C LYS A 105 -4.20 -5.29 24.42
N ASP A 106 -3.05 -5.67 23.86
CA ASP A 106 -2.20 -6.75 24.36
C ASP A 106 -1.23 -6.29 25.48
N GLY A 107 -1.34 -5.03 25.94
CA GLY A 107 -0.51 -4.47 27.01
C GLY A 107 0.88 -4.00 26.55
N VAL A 108 1.14 -3.98 25.23
CA VAL A 108 2.41 -3.50 24.67
C VAL A 108 2.35 -1.97 24.53
N THR A 109 3.20 -1.27 25.27
CA THR A 109 3.24 0.19 25.30
C THR A 109 4.45 0.79 24.58
N GLU A 110 5.40 -0.04 24.15
CA GLU A 110 6.55 0.37 23.35
C GLU A 110 6.92 -0.70 22.32
N VAL A 111 7.45 -0.29 21.17
CA VAL A 111 7.86 -1.18 20.09
C VAL A 111 9.07 -0.59 19.35
N ASP A 112 10.01 -1.44 18.92
CA ASP A 112 11.13 -0.99 18.09
C ASP A 112 10.64 -0.41 16.77
N ILE A 113 11.24 0.69 16.30
CA ILE A 113 10.86 1.36 15.05
C ILE A 113 10.93 0.39 13.88
N SER A 114 12.01 -0.40 13.79
CA SER A 114 12.15 -1.41 12.74
C SER A 114 11.07 -2.48 12.80
N HIS A 115 10.73 -2.97 13.99
CA HIS A 115 9.67 -3.96 14.17
C HIS A 115 8.29 -3.40 13.76
N PHE A 116 8.00 -2.14 14.14
CA PHE A 116 6.77 -1.45 13.71
C PHE A 116 6.69 -1.34 12.18
N ASP A 117 7.74 -0.80 11.55
CA ASP A 117 7.76 -0.55 10.12
C ASP A 117 7.72 -1.87 9.31
N HIS A 118 8.48 -2.89 9.74
CA HIS A 118 8.46 -4.20 9.08
C HIS A 118 7.09 -4.89 9.22
N THR A 119 6.47 -4.83 10.40
CA THR A 119 5.09 -5.35 10.58
C THR A 119 4.11 -4.64 9.66
N LEU A 120 4.23 -3.31 9.53
CA LEU A 120 3.35 -2.53 8.67
C LEU A 120 3.57 -2.84 7.19
N TYR A 121 4.82 -3.03 6.74
CA TYR A 121 5.12 -3.49 5.39
C TYR A 121 4.47 -4.84 5.09
N LEU A 122 4.63 -5.82 6.00
CA LEU A 122 3.98 -7.13 5.86
C LEU A 122 2.46 -7.04 5.83
N ALA A 123 1.87 -6.17 6.66
CA ALA A 123 0.43 -5.94 6.65
C ALA A 123 -0.05 -5.37 5.31
N ILE A 124 0.71 -4.45 4.69
CA ILE A 124 0.43 -3.95 3.34
C ILE A 124 0.48 -5.09 2.33
N LYS A 125 1.52 -5.93 2.36
CA LYS A 125 1.64 -7.08 1.45
C LYS A 125 0.50 -8.07 1.64
N ASN A 126 0.10 -8.35 2.87
CA ASN A 126 -0.97 -9.29 3.17
C ASN A 126 -2.35 -8.76 2.74
N ILE A 127 -2.64 -7.47 2.96
CA ILE A 127 -3.92 -6.89 2.57
C ILE A 127 -4.06 -6.69 1.06
N GLN A 128 -2.94 -6.53 0.33
CA GLN A 128 -2.94 -6.48 -1.14
C GLN A 128 -3.46 -7.77 -1.79
N GLN A 129 -3.39 -8.89 -1.07
CA GLN A 129 -3.89 -10.20 -1.50
C GLN A 129 -5.36 -10.43 -1.13
N ALA A 130 -5.95 -9.56 -0.31
CA ALA A 130 -7.32 -9.70 0.15
C ALA A 130 -8.31 -9.28 -0.93
N GLU A 131 -9.37 -10.07 -1.08
CA GLU A 131 -10.51 -9.74 -1.94
C GLU A 131 -11.45 -8.75 -1.25
N ASN A 132 -12.20 -7.99 -2.04
CA ASN A 132 -13.25 -7.07 -1.56
C ASN A 132 -12.78 -5.97 -0.58
N VAL A 133 -11.53 -5.55 -0.70
CA VAL A 133 -10.99 -4.38 0.02
C VAL A 133 -10.59 -3.28 -0.95
N HIS A 134 -10.80 -2.05 -0.55
CA HIS A 134 -10.41 -0.90 -1.34
C HIS A 134 -9.14 -0.28 -0.76
N LEU A 135 -8.04 -0.37 -1.50
CA LEU A 135 -6.76 0.15 -1.08
C LEU A 135 -6.47 1.49 -1.74
N HIS A 136 -6.03 2.45 -0.94
CA HIS A 136 -5.51 3.72 -1.43
C HIS A 136 -4.31 3.49 -2.35
N ARG A 137 -4.13 4.37 -3.33
CA ARG A 137 -3.01 4.25 -4.31
C ARG A 137 -1.65 4.14 -3.63
N GLY A 138 -1.44 4.83 -2.51
CA GLY A 138 -0.20 4.77 -1.71
C GLY A 138 0.11 3.40 -1.11
N MET A 139 -0.83 2.46 -1.17
CA MET A 139 -0.63 1.06 -0.78
C MET A 139 -0.63 0.10 -1.98
N ARG A 140 -0.87 0.62 -3.20
CA ARG A 140 -0.91 -0.17 -4.45
C ARG A 140 0.29 0.08 -5.33
N ASN A 141 0.92 1.26 -5.19
CA ASN A 141 2.12 1.63 -5.92
C ASN A 141 3.34 1.45 -5.02
N PRO A 142 4.24 0.50 -5.31
CA PRO A 142 5.43 0.26 -4.50
C PRO A 142 6.33 1.48 -4.30
N ALA A 143 6.36 2.41 -5.27
CA ALA A 143 7.11 3.65 -5.12
C ALA A 143 6.68 4.51 -3.90
N ASP A 144 5.46 4.32 -3.42
CA ASP A 144 4.91 5.09 -2.30
C ASP A 144 5.14 4.42 -0.94
N TYR A 145 5.37 3.09 -0.89
CA TYR A 145 5.51 2.34 0.37
C TYR A 145 6.78 1.48 0.49
N ALA A 146 7.49 1.19 -0.60
CA ALA A 146 8.65 0.28 -0.56
C ALA A 146 9.74 0.73 0.44
N GLY A 147 9.89 2.04 0.65
CA GLY A 147 10.83 2.59 1.63
C GLY A 147 10.47 2.33 3.10
N ILE A 148 9.36 1.66 3.41
CA ILE A 148 8.99 1.29 4.79
C ILE A 148 10.03 0.35 5.37
N PHE A 149 10.46 -0.63 4.58
CA PHE A 149 11.42 -1.63 5.04
C PHE A 149 12.81 -1.05 5.34
N GLU A 150 13.19 0.03 4.66
CA GLU A 150 14.42 0.79 4.89
C GLU A 150 14.25 1.94 5.92
N LEU A 151 13.15 1.97 6.68
CA LEU A 151 12.80 3.03 7.64
C LEU A 151 12.79 4.43 7.00
N ASN A 152 12.50 4.52 5.71
CA ASN A 152 12.54 5.75 4.92
C ASN A 152 11.26 5.99 4.11
N CYS A 153 10.08 5.77 4.71
CA CYS A 153 8.79 6.04 4.08
C CYS A 153 8.24 7.40 4.52
N PRO A 154 8.03 8.34 3.59
CA PRO A 154 7.49 9.67 3.93
C PRO A 154 6.10 9.61 4.57
N GLN A 155 5.25 8.65 4.17
CA GLN A 155 3.90 8.50 4.71
C GLN A 155 3.92 8.11 6.19
N ILE A 156 4.79 7.14 6.57
CA ILE A 156 4.94 6.74 7.98
C ILE A 156 5.56 7.86 8.79
N ARG A 157 6.58 8.51 8.24
CA ARG A 157 7.20 9.66 8.93
C ARG A 157 6.16 10.73 9.24
N PHE A 158 5.36 11.12 8.27
CA PHE A 158 4.29 12.11 8.46
C PHE A 158 3.25 11.65 9.51
N PHE A 159 2.83 10.39 9.45
CA PHE A 159 1.90 9.80 10.43
C PHE A 159 2.47 9.88 11.86
N VAL A 160 3.70 9.42 12.04
CA VAL A 160 4.34 9.41 13.38
C VAL A 160 4.64 10.83 13.87
N ASP A 161 5.11 11.75 13.01
CA ASP A 161 5.36 13.15 13.39
C ASP A 161 4.06 13.83 13.85
N SER A 162 2.95 13.59 13.18
CA SER A 162 1.63 14.08 13.58
C SER A 162 1.19 13.50 14.92
N ALA A 163 1.41 12.20 15.15
CA ALA A 163 1.08 11.54 16.40
C ALA A 163 1.95 12.04 17.57
N VAL A 164 3.23 12.35 17.32
CA VAL A 164 4.13 12.97 18.31
C VAL A 164 3.67 14.39 18.67
N GLN A 165 3.31 15.21 17.67
CA GLN A 165 2.79 16.57 17.91
C GLN A 165 1.51 16.58 18.76
N LEU A 166 0.66 15.55 18.60
CA LEU A 166 -0.56 15.39 19.40
C LEU A 166 -0.33 14.77 20.79
N GLY A 167 0.90 14.37 21.12
CA GLY A 167 1.21 13.70 22.37
C GLY A 167 0.59 12.31 22.48
N LEU A 168 0.50 11.58 21.36
CA LEU A 168 -0.01 10.21 21.28
C LEU A 168 1.13 9.19 21.27
N ILE A 169 2.25 9.56 20.66
CA ILE A 169 3.47 8.73 20.53
C ILE A 169 4.67 9.57 20.95
N GLU A 170 5.64 8.94 21.57
CA GLU A 170 6.97 9.49 21.81
C GLU A 170 8.02 8.61 21.10
N ARG A 171 9.07 9.25 20.54
CA ARG A 171 10.25 8.52 20.05
C ARG A 171 11.32 8.51 21.13
N ARG A 172 11.75 7.32 21.55
CA ARG A 172 12.80 7.14 22.55
C ARG A 172 13.68 5.95 22.15
N ASP A 173 14.98 6.14 22.06
CA ASP A 173 15.98 5.07 21.90
C ASP A 173 15.63 4.03 20.80
N GLN A 174 15.30 4.48 19.58
CA GLN A 174 14.87 3.65 18.45
C GLN A 174 13.53 2.93 18.68
N LYS A 175 12.72 3.37 19.63
CA LYS A 175 11.38 2.85 19.90
C LYS A 175 10.30 3.91 19.70
N TYR A 176 9.11 3.45 19.38
CA TYR A 176 7.87 4.20 19.55
C TYR A 176 7.25 3.83 20.89
N CYS A 177 7.05 4.82 21.75
CA CYS A 177 6.38 4.69 23.04
C CYS A 177 4.95 5.21 22.90
N PHE A 178 3.96 4.39 23.17
CA PHE A 178 2.54 4.71 23.07
C PHE A 178 2.08 5.35 24.38
N LEU A 179 1.60 6.60 24.30
CA LEU A 179 1.27 7.40 25.48
C LEU A 179 -0.15 7.14 25.98
N PRO A 180 -0.44 7.33 27.28
CA PRO A 180 -1.76 7.06 27.87
C PRO A 180 -2.92 7.79 27.21
N LYS A 181 -2.67 8.92 26.56
CA LYS A 181 -3.66 9.69 25.80
C LYS A 181 -4.33 8.87 24.70
N LEU A 182 -3.65 7.85 24.14
CA LEU A 182 -4.22 6.94 23.15
C LEU A 182 -5.42 6.14 23.67
N GLN A 183 -5.49 5.90 24.97
CA GLN A 183 -6.56 5.14 25.64
C GLN A 183 -7.50 6.03 26.44
N ALA A 184 -7.27 7.34 26.47
CA ALA A 184 -8.10 8.28 27.20
C ALA A 184 -9.50 8.37 26.57
N GLU A 185 -10.53 8.43 27.41
CA GLU A 185 -11.88 8.73 26.98
C GLU A 185 -11.93 10.15 26.40
N ALA A 186 -12.48 10.28 25.21
CA ALA A 186 -12.69 11.56 24.56
C ALA A 186 -14.16 11.71 24.14
N THR A 187 -14.66 12.93 24.11
CA THR A 187 -15.98 13.21 23.54
C THR A 187 -15.96 13.02 22.04
N PHE A 188 -17.12 12.73 21.45
CA PHE A 188 -17.25 12.49 20.01
C PHE A 188 -16.68 13.65 19.15
N ASP A 189 -16.86 14.89 19.60
CA ASP A 189 -16.41 16.08 18.87
C ASP A 189 -14.90 16.31 18.98
N GLN A 190 -14.30 15.92 20.09
CA GLN A 190 -12.88 16.13 20.38
C GLN A 190 -11.99 15.01 19.87
N ILE A 191 -12.50 13.77 19.79
CA ILE A 191 -11.70 12.60 19.46
C ILE A 191 -10.96 12.72 18.12
N ARG A 192 -11.58 13.35 17.12
CA ARG A 192 -10.96 13.54 15.79
C ARG A 192 -9.75 14.46 15.81
N MET A 193 -9.74 15.43 16.71
CA MET A 193 -8.65 16.39 16.85
C MET A 193 -7.58 15.88 17.81
N ASP A 194 -8.00 15.26 18.91
CA ASP A 194 -7.11 14.87 20.00
C ASP A 194 -6.50 13.48 19.81
N ASN A 195 -7.24 12.56 19.19
CA ASN A 195 -6.80 11.17 18.98
C ASN A 195 -7.27 10.59 17.62
N PRO A 196 -6.73 11.09 16.51
CA PRO A 196 -7.08 10.56 15.18
C PRO A 196 -6.68 9.08 14.99
N ILE A 197 -5.71 8.56 15.75
CA ILE A 197 -5.33 7.14 15.74
C ILE A 197 -6.51 6.26 16.14
N MET A 198 -7.23 6.62 17.20
CA MET A 198 -8.42 5.88 17.62
C MET A 198 -9.53 5.93 16.57
N VAL A 199 -9.70 7.08 15.90
CA VAL A 199 -10.71 7.23 14.83
C VAL A 199 -10.41 6.28 13.67
N TYR A 200 -9.20 6.34 13.10
CA TYR A 200 -8.80 5.45 12.00
C TYR A 200 -8.85 3.97 12.38
N ALA A 201 -8.45 3.63 13.61
CA ALA A 201 -8.53 2.26 14.10
C ALA A 201 -9.97 1.75 14.21
N ASN A 202 -10.91 2.60 14.63
CA ASN A 202 -12.34 2.28 14.73
C ASN A 202 -13.01 2.18 13.35
N GLU A 203 -12.64 3.04 12.40
CA GLU A 203 -13.12 2.96 11.01
C GLU A 203 -12.76 1.62 10.37
N MET A 204 -11.59 1.08 10.69
CA MET A 204 -11.14 -0.24 10.21
C MET A 204 -11.71 -1.43 10.98
N ALA A 205 -12.27 -1.23 12.17
CA ALA A 205 -12.70 -2.33 13.03
C ALA A 205 -13.66 -3.32 12.37
N PRO A 206 -14.61 -2.91 11.50
CA PRO A 206 -15.52 -3.82 10.80
C PRO A 206 -14.87 -4.58 9.64
N ILE A 207 -13.66 -4.19 9.18
CA ILE A 207 -13.02 -4.76 7.99
C ILE A 207 -12.18 -5.97 8.40
N HIS A 208 -12.80 -7.16 8.39
CA HIS A 208 -12.17 -8.40 8.84
C HIS A 208 -10.86 -8.74 8.11
N ALA A 209 -10.80 -8.51 6.80
CA ALA A 209 -9.59 -8.74 6.00
C ALA A 209 -8.40 -7.92 6.47
N ALA A 210 -8.63 -6.66 6.89
CA ALA A 210 -7.56 -5.81 7.40
C ALA A 210 -7.05 -6.29 8.76
N TRP A 211 -7.96 -6.78 9.63
CA TRP A 211 -7.58 -7.39 10.89
C TRP A 211 -6.74 -8.65 10.66
N GLN A 212 -7.17 -9.54 9.78
CA GLN A 212 -6.42 -10.75 9.44
C GLN A 212 -5.02 -10.43 8.85
N ALA A 213 -4.92 -9.42 7.99
CA ALA A 213 -3.65 -8.99 7.42
C ALA A 213 -2.67 -8.51 8.48
N LEU A 214 -3.14 -7.75 9.47
CA LEU A 214 -2.32 -7.26 10.59
C LEU A 214 -1.91 -8.39 11.54
N GLU A 215 -2.83 -9.28 11.93
CA GLU A 215 -2.50 -10.42 12.80
C GLU A 215 -1.47 -11.34 12.14
N ARG A 216 -1.63 -11.64 10.85
CA ARG A 216 -0.64 -12.42 10.12
C ARG A 216 0.70 -11.72 10.09
N ALA A 217 0.73 -10.40 9.83
CA ALA A 217 1.97 -9.62 9.79
C ALA A 217 2.70 -9.62 11.14
N ARG A 218 1.98 -9.54 12.26
CA ARG A 218 2.54 -9.58 13.62
C ARG A 218 3.22 -10.92 13.93
N ILE A 219 2.70 -12.02 13.39
CA ILE A 219 3.30 -13.35 13.55
C ILE A 219 4.49 -13.53 12.61
N GLU A 220 4.35 -13.08 11.35
CA GLU A 220 5.37 -13.27 10.33
C GLU A 220 6.65 -12.47 10.60
N VAL A 221 6.55 -11.27 11.18
CA VAL A 221 7.69 -10.36 11.36
C VAL A 221 8.81 -10.97 12.20
N ASP A 222 8.49 -11.78 13.21
CA ASP A 222 9.46 -12.42 14.10
C ASP A 222 10.20 -13.60 13.45
N HIS A 223 9.67 -14.11 12.33
CA HIS A 223 10.21 -15.27 11.62
C HIS A 223 10.70 -14.94 10.20
N LEU A 224 10.78 -13.63 9.88
CA LEU A 224 11.09 -13.16 8.54
C LEU A 224 12.54 -13.42 8.16
N SER A 225 12.77 -14.33 7.22
CA SER A 225 14.10 -14.59 6.68
C SER A 225 14.51 -13.56 5.62
N PRO A 226 15.81 -13.36 5.35
CA PRO A 226 16.26 -12.49 4.25
C PRO A 226 15.71 -12.89 2.88
N THR A 227 15.47 -14.18 2.64
CA THR A 227 14.89 -14.70 1.39
C THR A 227 13.39 -14.40 1.30
N ASP A 228 12.65 -14.42 2.43
CA ASP A 228 11.24 -14.01 2.44
C ASP A 228 11.09 -12.53 2.10
N ILE A 229 11.97 -11.70 2.63
CA ILE A 229 12.03 -10.27 2.30
C ILE A 229 12.32 -10.09 0.80
N ALA A 230 13.29 -10.83 0.27
CA ALA A 230 13.66 -10.76 -1.14
C ALA A 230 12.51 -11.15 -2.07
N HIS A 231 11.75 -12.19 -1.75
CA HIS A 231 10.54 -12.56 -2.48
C HIS A 231 9.51 -11.44 -2.48
N ARG A 232 9.22 -10.85 -1.32
CA ARG A 232 8.25 -9.74 -1.23
C ARG A 232 8.71 -8.48 -1.97
N ARG A 233 10.00 -8.17 -1.96
CA ARG A 233 10.59 -7.09 -2.76
C ARG A 233 10.53 -7.37 -4.27
N PHE A 234 10.72 -8.63 -4.68
CA PHE A 234 10.52 -9.01 -6.07
C PHE A 234 9.06 -8.85 -6.50
N ASP A 235 8.09 -9.23 -5.65
CA ASP A 235 6.68 -8.94 -5.90
C ASP A 235 6.41 -7.43 -6.06
N ASP A 236 7.11 -6.59 -5.30
CA ASP A 236 7.00 -5.13 -5.46
C ASP A 236 7.54 -4.64 -6.82
N GLU A 237 8.61 -5.23 -7.37
CA GLU A 237 9.07 -4.91 -8.73
C GLU A 237 8.02 -5.31 -9.78
N ILE A 238 7.34 -6.44 -9.61
CA ILE A 238 6.22 -6.85 -10.48
C ILE A 238 5.03 -5.89 -10.35
N LEU A 239 4.64 -5.53 -9.12
CA LEU A 239 3.55 -4.58 -8.87
C LEU A 239 3.88 -3.19 -9.43
N ALA A 240 5.11 -2.72 -9.31
CA ALA A 240 5.57 -1.45 -9.88
C ALA A 240 5.47 -1.46 -11.42
N TRP A 241 5.85 -2.58 -12.05
CA TRP A 241 5.65 -2.77 -13.49
C TRP A 241 4.16 -2.73 -13.86
N GLN A 242 3.31 -3.49 -13.19
CA GLN A 242 1.85 -3.54 -13.42
C GLN A 242 1.21 -2.16 -13.26
N TRP A 243 1.57 -1.45 -12.20
CA TRP A 243 1.08 -0.10 -11.94
C TRP A 243 1.42 0.86 -13.07
N ASN A 244 2.68 0.88 -13.51
CA ASN A 244 3.14 1.74 -14.57
C ASN A 244 2.51 1.35 -15.92
N HIS A 245 2.47 0.06 -16.22
CA HIS A 245 1.82 -0.45 -17.44
C HIS A 245 0.36 0.01 -17.50
N THR A 246 -0.45 -0.23 -16.46
CA THR A 246 -1.85 0.19 -16.41
C THR A 246 -1.99 1.71 -16.53
N LYS A 247 -1.10 2.48 -15.89
CA LYS A 247 -1.12 3.94 -15.91
C LYS A 247 -0.85 4.52 -17.29
N PHE A 248 0.08 3.94 -18.03
CA PHE A 248 0.57 4.47 -19.31
C PHE A 248 -0.02 3.78 -20.55
N GLN A 249 -0.88 2.77 -20.40
CA GLN A 249 -1.67 2.16 -21.49
C GLN A 249 -3.04 2.84 -21.72
N LYS A 250 -3.20 4.07 -21.21
CA LYS A 250 -4.44 4.85 -21.43
C LYS A 250 -4.43 5.51 -22.80
N PRO A 251 -5.58 5.71 -23.46
CA PRO A 251 -5.68 6.25 -24.83
C PRO A 251 -4.90 7.54 -25.07
N LYS A 252 -4.79 8.40 -24.08
CA LYS A 252 -4.02 9.65 -24.17
C LYS A 252 -2.51 9.46 -24.43
N TYR A 253 -2.00 8.25 -24.24
CA TYR A 253 -0.59 7.91 -24.47
C TYR A 253 -0.36 7.08 -25.74
N ASP A 254 -1.42 6.69 -26.46
CA ASP A 254 -1.31 5.78 -27.62
C ASP A 254 -0.33 6.31 -28.68
N ALA A 255 -0.42 7.60 -29.02
CA ALA A 255 0.45 8.21 -30.03
C ALA A 255 1.96 8.13 -29.68
N ILE A 256 2.32 8.25 -28.40
CA ILE A 256 3.72 8.13 -27.98
C ILE A 256 4.13 6.67 -27.78
N ASN A 257 3.19 5.81 -27.40
CA ASN A 257 3.46 4.39 -27.18
C ASN A 257 3.77 3.63 -28.48
N THR A 258 3.33 4.15 -29.66
CA THR A 258 3.74 3.60 -30.95
C THR A 258 5.24 3.70 -31.23
N GLN A 259 5.95 4.55 -30.47
CA GLN A 259 7.40 4.73 -30.56
C GLN A 259 8.17 3.80 -29.59
N GLU A 260 7.48 2.96 -28.80
CA GLU A 260 8.15 2.02 -27.89
C GLU A 260 8.92 0.97 -28.67
N THR A 261 10.20 0.82 -28.35
CA THR A 261 11.10 -0.14 -29.02
C THR A 261 11.19 -1.47 -28.27
N ALA A 262 10.96 -1.45 -26.95
CA ALA A 262 10.96 -2.66 -26.12
C ALA A 262 9.56 -3.33 -26.13
N THR A 263 9.20 -3.95 -27.25
CA THR A 263 7.88 -4.56 -27.47
C THR A 263 7.72 -5.96 -26.85
N ALA A 264 8.82 -6.61 -26.45
CA ALA A 264 8.79 -7.87 -25.74
C ALA A 264 8.36 -7.71 -24.28
N ASP A 265 8.10 -8.83 -23.60
CA ASP A 265 7.73 -8.82 -22.17
C ASP A 265 8.76 -8.06 -21.32
N SER A 266 8.36 -6.91 -20.80
CA SER A 266 9.23 -6.01 -20.05
C SER A 266 9.21 -6.25 -18.54
N ARG A 267 8.57 -7.30 -18.06
CA ARG A 267 8.54 -7.65 -16.64
C ARG A 267 9.95 -8.04 -16.16
N PRO A 268 10.34 -7.63 -14.94
CA PRO A 268 11.50 -8.21 -14.29
C PRO A 268 11.24 -9.69 -14.04
N TYR A 269 12.30 -10.49 -13.91
CA TYR A 269 12.18 -11.90 -13.61
C TYR A 269 13.21 -12.35 -12.58
N LEU A 270 12.82 -13.32 -11.75
CA LEU A 270 13.67 -14.03 -10.80
C LEU A 270 13.55 -15.52 -11.09
N LEU A 271 14.66 -16.14 -11.46
CA LEU A 271 14.74 -17.58 -11.76
C LEU A 271 15.51 -18.27 -10.63
N LEU A 272 14.81 -19.13 -9.90
CA LEU A 272 15.37 -19.95 -8.82
C LEU A 272 15.23 -21.42 -9.25
N PRO A 273 16.27 -22.03 -9.83
CA PRO A 273 16.16 -23.36 -10.40
C PRO A 273 15.95 -24.44 -9.32
N ASN A 274 15.24 -25.50 -9.69
CA ASN A 274 15.05 -26.72 -8.90
C ASN A 274 14.40 -26.54 -7.52
N GLY A 275 13.68 -25.42 -7.28
CA GLY A 275 13.06 -25.13 -5.99
C GLY A 275 14.08 -24.96 -4.84
N GLN A 276 15.35 -24.74 -5.15
CA GLN A 276 16.38 -24.46 -4.15
C GLN A 276 16.18 -23.05 -3.59
N THR A 277 16.54 -22.89 -2.33
CA THR A 277 16.45 -21.62 -1.60
C THR A 277 17.81 -20.93 -1.44
N HIS A 278 18.91 -21.63 -1.81
CA HIS A 278 20.26 -21.10 -1.70
C HIS A 278 21.17 -21.62 -2.81
N PHE A 279 22.03 -20.75 -3.35
CA PHE A 279 22.89 -20.99 -4.51
C PHE A 279 24.31 -20.48 -4.25
N ASN A 280 25.32 -21.17 -4.78
CA ASN A 280 26.71 -20.67 -4.69
C ASN A 280 26.89 -19.34 -5.44
N CYS A 281 26.19 -19.17 -6.57
CA CYS A 281 26.32 -17.97 -7.38
C CYS A 281 24.97 -17.50 -7.91
N GLY A 282 24.73 -16.20 -7.80
CA GLY A 282 23.63 -15.49 -8.43
C GLY A 282 24.12 -14.63 -9.60
N VAL A 283 23.32 -14.49 -10.64
CA VAL A 283 23.61 -13.67 -11.81
C VAL A 283 22.59 -12.56 -11.94
N LEU A 284 23.03 -11.32 -11.79
CA LEU A 284 22.22 -10.12 -11.98
C LEU A 284 22.40 -9.63 -13.43
N LEU A 285 21.32 -9.59 -14.20
CA LEU A 285 21.31 -9.17 -15.60
C LEU A 285 20.70 -7.78 -15.73
N VAL A 286 21.46 -6.84 -16.35
CA VAL A 286 21.06 -5.44 -16.50
C VAL A 286 21.08 -5.06 -17.97
N HIS A 287 19.90 -4.81 -18.55
CA HIS A 287 19.71 -4.50 -19.97
C HIS A 287 20.17 -3.10 -20.36
N GLY A 288 20.21 -2.81 -21.67
CA GLY A 288 20.62 -1.54 -22.24
C GLY A 288 19.53 -0.45 -22.24
N PHE A 289 19.88 0.74 -22.73
CA PHE A 289 18.96 1.85 -22.95
C PHE A 289 17.95 1.49 -24.07
N LEU A 290 16.70 1.89 -23.92
CA LEU A 290 15.58 1.58 -24.83
C LEU A 290 15.29 0.08 -25.00
N ALA A 291 15.76 -0.76 -24.11
CA ALA A 291 15.54 -2.20 -24.07
C ALA A 291 14.67 -2.61 -22.87
N SER A 292 14.55 -3.91 -22.61
CA SER A 292 13.82 -4.47 -21.49
C SER A 292 14.54 -5.72 -20.95
N PRO A 293 14.13 -6.27 -19.79
CA PRO A 293 14.69 -7.52 -19.28
C PRO A 293 14.64 -8.70 -20.27
N ALA A 294 13.69 -8.67 -21.21
CA ALA A 294 13.56 -9.70 -22.25
C ALA A 294 14.80 -9.83 -23.14
N GLU A 295 15.56 -8.74 -23.34
CA GLU A 295 16.80 -8.75 -24.14
C GLU A 295 17.85 -9.75 -23.60
N LEU A 296 17.90 -9.93 -22.29
CA LEU A 296 18.85 -10.82 -21.62
C LEU A 296 18.20 -12.08 -21.08
N ARG A 297 16.92 -12.33 -21.37
CA ARG A 297 16.18 -13.45 -20.79
C ARG A 297 16.72 -14.81 -21.21
N GLU A 298 17.02 -15.01 -22.49
CA GLU A 298 17.61 -16.27 -22.99
C GLU A 298 18.94 -16.57 -22.30
N LEU A 299 19.78 -15.54 -22.09
CA LEU A 299 21.02 -15.68 -21.35
C LEU A 299 20.75 -16.06 -19.87
N GLY A 300 19.73 -15.43 -19.26
CA GLY A 300 19.31 -15.76 -17.90
C GLY A 300 18.83 -17.20 -17.75
N GLU A 301 18.04 -17.68 -18.71
CA GLU A 301 17.54 -19.06 -18.72
C GLU A 301 18.71 -20.08 -18.86
N LYS A 302 19.72 -19.76 -19.65
CA LYS A 302 20.94 -20.59 -19.75
C LYS A 302 21.69 -20.65 -18.42
N PHE A 303 21.88 -19.53 -17.72
CA PHE A 303 22.50 -19.54 -16.40
C PHE A 303 21.65 -20.29 -15.36
N SER A 304 20.33 -20.12 -15.41
CA SER A 304 19.42 -20.85 -14.54
C SER A 304 19.48 -22.37 -14.78
N ALA A 305 19.55 -22.79 -16.05
CA ALA A 305 19.74 -24.21 -16.41
C ALA A 305 21.07 -24.78 -15.94
N MET A 306 22.10 -23.92 -15.72
CA MET A 306 23.38 -24.28 -15.13
C MET A 306 23.32 -24.33 -13.60
N GLY A 307 22.18 -24.08 -12.99
CA GLY A 307 21.99 -24.15 -11.52
C GLY A 307 22.26 -22.83 -10.79
N HIS A 308 22.27 -21.70 -11.46
CA HIS A 308 22.45 -20.38 -10.83
C HIS A 308 21.12 -19.67 -10.60
N ALA A 309 20.99 -18.95 -9.48
CA ALA A 309 19.89 -18.01 -9.31
C ALA A 309 20.09 -16.81 -10.26
N VAL A 310 19.04 -16.35 -10.91
CA VAL A 310 19.14 -15.26 -11.89
C VAL A 310 18.07 -14.20 -11.64
N MET A 311 18.47 -12.93 -11.64
CA MET A 311 17.57 -11.79 -11.61
C MET A 311 17.78 -10.94 -12.85
N GLY A 312 16.72 -10.78 -13.65
CA GLY A 312 16.65 -9.82 -14.75
C GLY A 312 16.00 -8.52 -14.28
N VAL A 313 16.80 -7.45 -14.16
CA VAL A 313 16.35 -6.14 -13.66
C VAL A 313 15.61 -5.38 -14.74
N ARG A 314 14.45 -4.80 -14.39
CA ARG A 314 13.81 -3.77 -15.21
C ARG A 314 14.30 -2.39 -14.76
N LEU A 315 14.98 -1.67 -15.63
CA LEU A 315 15.32 -0.27 -15.37
C LEU A 315 14.05 0.60 -15.40
N ALA A 316 13.92 1.50 -14.42
CA ALA A 316 12.71 2.32 -14.26
C ALA A 316 12.32 3.04 -15.56
N GLY A 317 11.05 2.92 -15.96
CA GLY A 317 10.51 3.54 -17.18
C GLY A 317 10.71 2.77 -18.47
N HIS A 318 11.58 1.75 -18.51
CA HIS A 318 11.80 0.95 -19.72
C HIS A 318 10.69 -0.08 -19.94
N GLY A 319 10.34 -0.30 -21.20
CA GLY A 319 9.36 -1.31 -21.63
C GLY A 319 7.92 -1.06 -21.16
N THR A 320 7.56 0.17 -20.88
CA THR A 320 6.19 0.57 -20.54
C THR A 320 5.67 1.68 -21.45
N SER A 321 6.36 2.81 -21.52
CA SER A 321 6.00 3.94 -22.36
C SER A 321 7.18 4.91 -22.48
N PRO A 322 7.48 5.44 -23.68
CA PRO A 322 8.46 6.52 -23.83
C PRO A 322 8.12 7.74 -22.99
N HIS A 323 6.85 8.02 -22.73
CA HIS A 323 6.41 9.10 -21.86
C HIS A 323 6.80 8.88 -20.39
N GLU A 324 6.84 7.64 -19.91
CA GLU A 324 7.37 7.32 -18.59
C GLU A 324 8.88 7.47 -18.58
N LEU A 325 9.56 6.92 -19.58
CA LEU A 325 11.01 6.91 -19.68
C LEU A 325 11.60 8.33 -19.67
N GLN A 326 10.99 9.27 -20.38
CA GLN A 326 11.40 10.69 -20.41
C GLN A 326 11.44 11.37 -19.04
N LYS A 327 10.70 10.86 -18.06
CA LYS A 327 10.64 11.40 -16.70
C LYS A 327 11.68 10.80 -15.77
N ARG A 328 12.38 9.76 -16.22
CA ARG A 328 13.36 9.03 -15.43
C ARG A 328 14.75 9.62 -15.59
N LYS A 329 15.47 9.62 -14.48
CA LYS A 329 16.89 10.00 -14.43
C LYS A 329 17.75 8.74 -14.31
N TRP A 330 19.01 8.85 -14.68
CA TRP A 330 19.97 7.74 -14.52
C TRP A 330 20.05 7.23 -13.06
N THR A 331 19.78 8.10 -12.07
CA THR A 331 19.71 7.73 -10.65
C THR A 331 18.55 6.77 -10.35
N ASP A 332 17.41 6.88 -11.06
CA ASP A 332 16.28 5.96 -10.92
C ASP A 332 16.64 4.59 -11.49
N TRP A 333 17.43 4.56 -12.58
CA TRP A 333 17.93 3.32 -13.17
C TRP A 333 18.95 2.65 -12.27
N LEU A 334 19.87 3.43 -11.69
CA LEU A 334 20.83 2.91 -10.70
C LEU A 334 20.11 2.34 -9.47
N ALA A 335 19.06 3.00 -9.01
CA ALA A 335 18.23 2.47 -7.92
C ALA A 335 17.59 1.13 -8.30
N SER A 336 17.17 0.93 -9.57
CA SER A 336 16.67 -0.37 -10.04
C SER A 336 17.74 -1.46 -9.97
N VAL A 337 18.99 -1.15 -10.35
CA VAL A 337 20.11 -2.10 -10.26
C VAL A 337 20.37 -2.48 -8.79
N ARG A 338 20.38 -1.50 -7.88
CA ARG A 338 20.57 -1.74 -6.44
C ARG A 338 19.50 -2.64 -5.87
N ARG A 339 18.22 -2.36 -6.13
CA ARG A 339 17.11 -3.21 -5.67
C ARG A 339 17.21 -4.62 -6.24
N GLY A 340 17.54 -4.77 -7.53
CA GLY A 340 17.77 -6.09 -8.13
C GLY A 340 18.88 -6.87 -7.44
N TYR A 341 19.98 -6.18 -7.08
CA TYR A 341 21.07 -6.79 -6.30
C TYR A 341 20.61 -7.21 -4.89
N GLU A 342 19.88 -6.35 -4.20
CA GLU A 342 19.33 -6.61 -2.86
C GLU A 342 18.32 -7.75 -2.87
N ILE A 343 17.55 -7.92 -3.95
CA ILE A 343 16.62 -9.04 -4.14
C ILE A 343 17.39 -10.35 -4.37
N LEU A 344 18.44 -10.34 -5.19
CA LEU A 344 19.16 -11.55 -5.56
C LEU A 344 20.11 -12.04 -4.46
N SER A 345 20.82 -11.13 -3.79
CA SER A 345 21.92 -11.45 -2.87
C SER A 345 21.54 -12.35 -1.69
N PRO A 346 20.33 -12.34 -1.11
CA PRO A 346 19.97 -13.28 -0.05
C PRO A 346 19.94 -14.74 -0.48
N PHE A 347 19.71 -15.01 -1.75
CA PHE A 347 19.68 -16.38 -2.30
C PHE A 347 21.07 -16.97 -2.60
N CYS A 348 22.15 -16.19 -2.50
CA CYS A 348 23.45 -16.59 -3.03
C CYS A 348 24.59 -16.30 -2.06
N ASP A 349 25.69 -17.08 -2.16
CA ASP A 349 26.97 -16.76 -1.51
C ASP A 349 27.71 -15.65 -2.24
N GLN A 350 27.64 -15.66 -3.57
CA GLN A 350 28.33 -14.72 -4.44
C GLN A 350 27.39 -14.22 -5.54
N VAL A 351 27.59 -13.00 -6.01
CA VAL A 351 26.83 -12.40 -7.11
C VAL A 351 27.77 -11.96 -8.22
N VAL A 352 27.41 -12.30 -9.46
CA VAL A 352 28.02 -11.79 -10.69
C VAL A 352 27.03 -10.84 -11.34
N ILE A 353 27.46 -9.66 -11.72
CA ILE A 353 26.64 -8.70 -12.46
C ILE A 353 27.06 -8.74 -13.94
N VAL A 354 26.09 -8.90 -14.83
CA VAL A 354 26.27 -8.80 -16.28
C VAL A 354 25.47 -7.62 -16.79
N GLY A 355 26.14 -6.57 -17.21
CA GLY A 355 25.52 -5.34 -17.71
C GLY A 355 25.81 -5.13 -19.20
N PHE A 356 24.74 -4.85 -19.96
CA PHE A 356 24.83 -4.53 -21.38
C PHE A 356 24.68 -3.02 -21.62
N SER A 357 25.56 -2.43 -22.42
CA SER A 357 25.50 -1.01 -22.81
C SER A 357 25.34 -0.08 -21.59
N THR A 358 24.27 0.70 -21.51
CA THR A 358 23.93 1.57 -20.35
C THR A 358 23.83 0.75 -19.06
N GLY A 359 23.27 -0.45 -19.12
CA GLY A 359 23.22 -1.37 -17.97
C GLY A 359 24.60 -1.71 -17.43
N GLY A 360 25.60 -1.83 -18.31
CA GLY A 360 27.00 -2.02 -17.91
C GLY A 360 27.57 -0.81 -17.17
N ALA A 361 27.29 0.41 -17.61
CA ALA A 361 27.72 1.63 -16.92
C ALA A 361 27.11 1.75 -15.52
N LEU A 362 25.80 1.48 -15.40
CA LEU A 362 25.09 1.46 -14.11
C LEU A 362 25.64 0.37 -13.17
N SER A 363 25.93 -0.81 -13.73
CA SER A 363 26.53 -1.94 -12.99
C SER A 363 27.93 -1.59 -12.48
N ALA A 364 28.75 -0.87 -13.25
CA ALA A 364 30.06 -0.40 -12.83
C ALA A 364 29.96 0.63 -11.68
N ILE A 365 28.99 1.56 -11.74
CA ILE A 365 28.73 2.51 -10.65
C ILE A 365 28.30 1.77 -9.38
N HIS A 366 27.42 0.77 -9.50
CA HIS A 366 27.02 -0.05 -8.34
C HIS A 366 28.21 -0.84 -7.79
N ALA A 367 29.01 -1.49 -8.63
CA ALA A 367 30.19 -2.23 -8.22
C ALA A 367 31.23 -1.38 -7.49
N ALA A 368 31.34 -0.08 -7.84
CA ALA A 368 32.23 0.85 -7.15
C ALA A 368 31.87 1.08 -5.67
N THR A 369 30.64 0.77 -5.25
CA THR A 369 30.25 0.77 -3.82
C THR A 369 30.73 -0.46 -3.06
N LYS A 370 31.38 -1.42 -3.74
CA LYS A 370 31.93 -2.68 -3.20
C LYS A 370 30.92 -3.49 -2.40
N PRO A 371 29.77 -3.89 -3.02
CA PRO A 371 28.80 -4.73 -2.32
C PRO A 371 29.42 -6.05 -1.86
N GLU A 372 29.09 -6.50 -0.65
CA GLU A 372 29.77 -7.59 0.05
C GLU A 372 29.89 -8.89 -0.77
N LYS A 373 28.81 -9.29 -1.44
CA LYS A 373 28.74 -10.55 -2.19
C LYS A 373 29.15 -10.42 -3.67
N LEU A 374 29.52 -9.22 -4.13
CA LEU A 374 29.91 -9.00 -5.52
C LEU A 374 31.26 -9.66 -5.83
N ARG A 375 31.25 -10.70 -6.68
CA ARG A 375 32.42 -11.48 -7.05
C ARG A 375 33.02 -11.06 -8.38
N ALA A 376 32.19 -10.74 -9.36
CA ALA A 376 32.63 -10.36 -10.70
C ALA A 376 31.66 -9.43 -11.38
N LEU A 377 32.16 -8.67 -12.36
CA LEU A 377 31.43 -7.75 -13.19
C LEU A 377 31.76 -8.01 -14.66
N VAL A 378 30.74 -8.27 -15.48
CA VAL A 378 30.86 -8.42 -16.93
C VAL A 378 30.22 -7.21 -17.60
N LEU A 379 30.99 -6.48 -18.41
CA LEU A 379 30.59 -5.28 -19.11
C LEU A 379 30.57 -5.54 -20.62
N ALA A 380 29.39 -5.71 -21.20
CA ALA A 380 29.23 -5.96 -22.63
C ALA A 380 28.79 -4.66 -23.35
N GLY A 381 29.56 -4.22 -24.35
CA GLY A 381 29.26 -3.03 -25.14
C GLY A 381 29.11 -1.73 -24.34
N THR A 382 29.77 -1.64 -23.18
CA THR A 382 29.56 -0.57 -22.21
C THR A 382 30.29 0.71 -22.64
N PRO A 383 29.60 1.87 -22.74
CA PRO A 383 30.24 3.15 -23.06
C PRO A 383 30.97 3.70 -21.83
N LEU A 384 32.30 3.68 -21.86
CA LEU A 384 33.11 4.27 -20.79
C LEU A 384 33.40 5.77 -21.03
N LYS A 385 33.29 6.24 -22.28
CA LYS A 385 33.47 7.62 -22.67
C LYS A 385 32.73 7.92 -23.96
N PHE A 386 31.98 9.00 -24.00
CA PHE A 386 31.38 9.51 -25.23
C PHE A 386 32.37 10.40 -25.98
N ARG A 387 32.58 10.16 -27.29
CA ARG A 387 33.42 11.02 -28.15
C ARG A 387 32.76 12.38 -28.35
N ASN A 388 31.45 12.43 -28.45
CA ASN A 388 30.69 13.67 -28.62
C ASN A 388 29.98 14.01 -27.32
N ARG A 389 30.36 15.15 -26.70
CA ARG A 389 29.73 15.63 -25.45
C ARG A 389 28.28 16.11 -25.62
N ASN A 390 27.84 16.36 -26.88
CA ASN A 390 26.47 16.79 -27.16
C ASN A 390 25.44 15.61 -27.14
N LEU A 391 25.89 14.39 -26.87
CA LEU A 391 25.05 13.21 -26.72
C LEU A 391 24.75 12.88 -25.25
N MET A 392 25.13 13.77 -24.33
CA MET A 392 24.69 13.72 -22.93
C MET A 392 23.57 14.74 -22.70
#